data_a3f0d1c39c6c6813f599c5b78b5ec737
#
_entry.id   a3f0d1c39c6c6813f599c5b78b5ec737
#
_cell.length_a   1.000
_cell.length_b   1.000
_cell.length_c   1.000
_cell.angle_alpha   90.00
_cell.angle_beta   90.00
_cell.angle_gamma   90.00
#
_symmetry.space_group_name_H-M   'P 1'
#
loop_
_entity.id
_entity.type
_entity.pdbx_description
1 polymer ?
#
loop_
_entity_poly.entity_id
_entity_poly.type
_entity_poly.pdbx_seq_one_letter_code
_entity_poly.pdbx_strand_id
1 'polypeptide(L)'
;MCKIKEVLFLKEVNGVDEWFEDGSQETNVKYIGEIKNGVPNGTGTNTWPSGDKYEGNFKDGKYNGQGTYTWSDGRKYVGGYKDGERQGQGTYTFPSGDKYIGAWKDGKRDGRGIYTFANGIKYEGEYKNDNWEGQGTITIPNGVKYIGGWKEGKENGYGIMTAPNGHKYEGEFKDKKAHGQGKLSLPDGRKYTGEWKEGKMEGQGTLTSPEGRKVVGEFKEDQPWNTKEYDIDGNIIGEWINGELQK
;
A
#
# COMPACT_ATOMS: atom_id res chain seq x y z
N MET A 1 9.06 34.03 -29.78
CA MET A 1 7.77 34.72 -29.73
C MET A 1 7.18 34.48 -28.35
N CYS A 2 6.87 35.56 -27.60
CA CYS A 2 6.16 35.40 -26.33
C CYS A 2 4.70 35.01 -26.68
N LYS A 3 4.24 33.82 -26.25
CA LYS A 3 2.85 33.44 -26.46
C LYS A 3 1.97 34.31 -25.56
N ILE A 4 0.98 34.96 -26.15
CA ILE A 4 0.03 35.76 -25.39
C ILE A 4 -0.79 34.80 -24.54
N LYS A 5 -0.84 35.02 -23.22
CA LYS A 5 -1.72 34.30 -22.31
C LYS A 5 -3.11 34.90 -22.41
N GLU A 6 -4.07 34.07 -22.73
CA GLU A 6 -5.49 34.49 -22.84
C GLU A 6 -6.25 34.00 -21.60
N VAL A 7 -7.43 34.57 -21.38
CA VAL A 7 -8.29 34.25 -20.21
C VAL A 7 -9.59 33.64 -20.72
N LEU A 8 -10.00 32.54 -20.16
CA LEU A 8 -11.31 31.90 -20.37
C LEU A 8 -12.00 31.61 -19.03
N PHE A 9 -13.32 31.51 -19.09
CA PHE A 9 -14.16 31.12 -17.96
C PHE A 9 -15.00 29.89 -18.37
N LEU A 10 -15.00 28.85 -17.55
CA LEU A 10 -15.85 27.68 -17.75
C LEU A 10 -17.23 27.98 -17.17
N LYS A 11 -18.27 27.87 -17.99
CA LYS A 11 -19.67 28.04 -17.61
C LYS A 11 -20.46 26.80 -18.01
N GLU A 12 -21.42 26.41 -17.19
CA GLU A 12 -22.40 25.39 -17.54
C GLU A 12 -23.53 26.02 -18.37
N VAL A 13 -23.74 25.50 -19.56
CA VAL A 13 -24.83 25.95 -20.48
C VAL A 13 -25.63 24.70 -20.87
N ASN A 14 -26.89 24.62 -20.47
CA ASN A 14 -27.78 23.49 -20.73
C ASN A 14 -27.20 22.12 -20.27
N GLY A 15 -26.50 22.09 -19.11
CA GLY A 15 -25.89 20.90 -18.58
C GLY A 15 -24.56 20.48 -19.24
N VAL A 16 -23.97 21.34 -20.06
CA VAL A 16 -22.67 21.14 -20.72
C VAL A 16 -21.70 22.25 -20.30
N ASP A 17 -20.48 21.89 -19.95
CA ASP A 17 -19.40 22.81 -19.64
C ASP A 17 -18.80 23.39 -20.92
N GLU A 18 -18.85 24.71 -21.09
CA GLU A 18 -18.30 25.46 -22.23
C GLU A 18 -17.38 26.59 -21.77
N TRP A 19 -16.37 26.94 -22.59
CA TRP A 19 -15.42 28.00 -22.31
C TRP A 19 -15.83 29.33 -22.97
N PHE A 20 -15.76 30.43 -22.21
CA PHE A 20 -16.13 31.78 -22.62
C PHE A 20 -15.03 32.79 -22.27
N GLU A 21 -14.93 33.87 -23.05
CA GLU A 21 -14.02 35.00 -22.80
C GLU A 21 -14.51 35.92 -21.66
N ASP A 22 -15.81 35.90 -21.35
CA ASP A 22 -16.42 36.67 -20.27
C ASP A 22 -16.83 35.79 -19.10
N GLY A 23 -16.68 36.27 -17.88
CA GLY A 23 -17.07 35.55 -16.66
C GLY A 23 -16.47 36.16 -15.41
N SER A 24 -16.82 35.58 -14.24
CA SER A 24 -16.29 35.98 -12.94
C SER A 24 -15.60 34.79 -12.25
N GLN A 25 -14.42 35.01 -11.69
CA GLN A 25 -13.72 34.00 -10.89
C GLN A 25 -14.47 33.66 -9.60
N GLU A 26 -15.38 34.52 -9.13
CA GLU A 26 -16.21 34.25 -7.96
C GLU A 26 -17.23 33.13 -8.20
N THR A 27 -17.65 32.93 -9.45
CA THR A 27 -18.70 31.97 -9.84
C THR A 27 -18.24 30.91 -10.84
N ASN A 28 -17.15 31.16 -11.57
CA ASN A 28 -16.71 30.32 -12.66
C ASN A 28 -15.24 29.84 -12.44
N VAL A 29 -14.89 28.70 -13.02
CA VAL A 29 -13.48 28.33 -13.15
C VAL A 29 -12.80 29.29 -14.12
N LYS A 30 -11.73 29.95 -13.68
CA LYS A 30 -10.93 30.85 -14.49
C LYS A 30 -9.71 30.13 -15.03
N TYR A 31 -9.55 30.14 -16.34
CA TYR A 31 -8.34 29.69 -17.02
C TYR A 31 -7.47 30.86 -17.45
N ILE A 32 -6.18 30.73 -17.31
CA ILE A 32 -5.17 31.65 -17.87
C ILE A 32 -4.07 30.80 -18.53
N GLY A 33 -3.92 30.91 -19.85
CA GLY A 33 -2.93 30.10 -20.55
C GLY A 33 -3.00 30.14 -22.05
N GLU A 34 -2.46 29.13 -22.70
CA GLU A 34 -2.47 28.96 -24.15
C GLU A 34 -3.83 28.39 -24.57
N ILE A 35 -4.42 28.99 -25.61
CA ILE A 35 -5.73 28.64 -26.17
C ILE A 35 -5.58 28.18 -27.63
N LYS A 36 -6.37 27.20 -28.03
CA LYS A 36 -6.54 26.80 -29.41
C LYS A 36 -7.98 26.38 -29.65
N ASN A 37 -8.56 26.94 -30.72
CA ASN A 37 -9.97 26.68 -31.07
C ASN A 37 -10.96 26.97 -29.93
N GLY A 38 -10.72 28.08 -29.18
CA GLY A 38 -11.59 28.50 -28.07
C GLY A 38 -11.49 27.70 -26.77
N VAL A 39 -10.56 26.73 -26.67
CA VAL A 39 -10.39 25.88 -25.47
C VAL A 39 -8.94 25.88 -24.98
N PRO A 40 -8.68 25.59 -23.67
CA PRO A 40 -7.35 25.42 -23.11
C PRO A 40 -6.53 24.39 -23.92
N ASN A 41 -5.32 24.79 -24.35
CA ASN A 41 -4.44 23.91 -25.13
C ASN A 41 -2.99 24.40 -25.04
N GLY A 42 -2.11 23.58 -24.50
CA GLY A 42 -0.73 23.98 -24.15
C GLY A 42 -0.58 24.18 -22.65
N THR A 43 0.18 25.18 -22.21
CA THR A 43 0.41 25.41 -20.78
C THR A 43 -0.56 26.45 -20.22
N GLY A 44 -1.08 26.21 -19.02
CA GLY A 44 -2.02 27.12 -18.38
C GLY A 44 -2.34 26.81 -16.92
N THR A 45 -3.23 27.60 -16.37
CA THR A 45 -3.69 27.53 -14.98
C THR A 45 -5.21 27.63 -14.93
N ASN A 46 -5.86 26.65 -14.28
CA ASN A 46 -7.24 26.75 -13.83
C ASN A 46 -7.27 27.16 -12.35
N THR A 47 -8.19 28.03 -12.01
CA THR A 47 -8.50 28.43 -10.63
C THR A 47 -10.01 28.35 -10.43
N TRP A 48 -10.43 27.58 -9.44
CA TRP A 48 -11.84 27.41 -9.08
C TRP A 48 -12.27 28.43 -8.04
N PRO A 49 -13.56 28.74 -7.96
CA PRO A 49 -14.12 29.58 -6.87
C PRO A 49 -13.83 29.01 -5.48
N SER A 50 -13.71 27.68 -5.35
CA SER A 50 -13.33 26.99 -4.09
C SER A 50 -11.91 27.31 -3.62
N GLY A 51 -11.06 27.89 -4.47
CA GLY A 51 -9.63 28.07 -4.23
C GLY A 51 -8.76 26.91 -4.73
N ASP A 52 -9.35 25.87 -5.29
CA ASP A 52 -8.60 24.79 -5.96
C ASP A 52 -7.84 25.37 -7.16
N LYS A 53 -6.71 24.79 -7.49
CA LYS A 53 -5.85 25.25 -8.57
C LYS A 53 -5.22 24.08 -9.31
N TYR A 54 -5.25 24.15 -10.65
CA TYR A 54 -4.42 23.30 -11.52
C TYR A 54 -3.45 24.17 -12.31
N GLU A 55 -2.20 23.78 -12.36
CA GLU A 55 -1.15 24.37 -13.18
C GLU A 55 -0.47 23.27 -13.98
N GLY A 56 -0.50 23.36 -15.30
CA GLY A 56 0.09 22.29 -16.12
C GLY A 56 -0.29 22.37 -17.58
N ASN A 57 -0.20 21.20 -18.22
CA ASN A 57 -0.46 21.06 -19.63
C ASN A 57 -1.94 20.71 -19.89
N PHE A 58 -2.46 21.28 -20.96
CA PHE A 58 -3.82 21.07 -21.46
C PHE A 58 -3.79 20.56 -22.90
N LYS A 59 -4.76 19.75 -23.25
CA LYS A 59 -5.08 19.37 -24.61
C LYS A 59 -6.58 19.28 -24.78
N ASP A 60 -7.11 20.04 -25.77
CA ASP A 60 -8.52 20.05 -26.10
C ASP A 60 -9.44 20.26 -24.88
N GLY A 61 -9.08 21.24 -24.03
CA GLY A 61 -9.79 21.61 -22.80
C GLY A 61 -9.53 20.72 -21.58
N LYS A 62 -8.80 19.60 -21.71
CA LYS A 62 -8.56 18.62 -20.64
C LYS A 62 -7.12 18.67 -20.15
N TYR A 63 -6.87 18.28 -18.88
CA TYR A 63 -5.51 18.07 -18.36
C TYR A 63 -4.86 16.95 -19.14
N ASN A 64 -3.65 17.21 -19.65
CA ASN A 64 -2.93 16.24 -20.47
C ASN A 64 -1.43 16.53 -20.46
N GLY A 65 -0.60 15.62 -19.98
CA GLY A 65 0.82 15.82 -19.76
C GLY A 65 1.15 16.05 -18.29
N GLN A 66 2.14 16.87 -17.98
CA GLN A 66 2.53 17.13 -16.59
C GLN A 66 1.70 18.27 -15.99
N GLY A 67 1.33 18.12 -14.71
CA GLY A 67 0.58 19.14 -13.99
C GLY A 67 0.67 19.02 -12.47
N THR A 68 0.29 20.13 -11.83
CA THR A 68 0.13 20.24 -10.39
C THR A 68 -1.31 20.61 -10.09
N TYR A 69 -2.01 19.80 -9.33
CA TYR A 69 -3.31 20.12 -8.75
C TYR A 69 -3.14 20.38 -7.26
N THR A 70 -3.62 21.52 -6.80
CA THR A 70 -3.64 21.89 -5.39
C THR A 70 -5.10 22.11 -4.99
N TRP A 71 -5.58 21.33 -4.04
CA TRP A 71 -6.92 21.50 -3.47
C TRP A 71 -6.90 22.56 -2.37
N SER A 72 -7.98 23.24 -2.19
CA SER A 72 -8.18 24.27 -1.16
C SER A 72 -8.04 23.71 0.27
N ASP A 73 -8.25 22.40 0.45
CA ASP A 73 -8.05 21.70 1.73
C ASP A 73 -6.58 21.33 2.01
N GLY A 74 -5.64 21.71 1.13
CA GLY A 74 -4.20 21.48 1.26
C GLY A 74 -3.69 20.17 0.66
N ARG A 75 -4.55 19.32 0.08
CA ARG A 75 -4.09 18.19 -0.75
C ARG A 75 -3.34 18.71 -1.97
N LYS A 76 -2.36 17.94 -2.45
CA LYS A 76 -1.61 18.29 -3.66
C LYS A 76 -1.25 17.05 -4.46
N TYR A 77 -1.43 17.11 -5.76
CA TYR A 77 -0.90 16.13 -6.71
C TYR A 77 0.06 16.81 -7.68
N VAL A 78 1.19 16.16 -7.93
CA VAL A 78 2.18 16.56 -8.95
C VAL A 78 2.49 15.34 -9.79
N GLY A 79 2.19 15.38 -11.08
CA GLY A 79 2.43 14.22 -11.94
C GLY A 79 1.76 14.28 -13.29
N GLY A 80 1.67 13.11 -13.93
CA GLY A 80 1.08 12.95 -15.25
C GLY A 80 -0.44 12.97 -15.24
N TYR A 81 -1.00 13.49 -16.31
CA TYR A 81 -2.42 13.49 -16.64
C TYR A 81 -2.65 13.01 -18.06
N LYS A 82 -3.76 12.36 -18.29
CA LYS A 82 -4.27 12.01 -19.61
C LYS A 82 -5.80 12.16 -19.60
N ASP A 83 -6.32 12.92 -20.55
CA ASP A 83 -7.77 13.16 -20.74
C ASP A 83 -8.51 13.59 -19.46
N GLY A 84 -7.81 14.34 -18.57
CA GLY A 84 -8.32 14.82 -17.29
C GLY A 84 -7.98 13.94 -16.08
N GLU A 85 -7.58 12.70 -16.28
CA GLU A 85 -7.31 11.74 -15.23
C GLU A 85 -5.81 11.64 -14.89
N ARG A 86 -5.48 11.37 -13.61
CA ARG A 86 -4.09 11.10 -13.19
C ARG A 86 -3.58 9.85 -13.86
N GLN A 87 -2.40 9.96 -14.51
CA GLN A 87 -1.81 8.90 -15.32
C GLN A 87 -0.28 8.91 -15.23
N GLY A 88 0.36 7.73 -15.27
CA GLY A 88 1.82 7.63 -15.23
C GLY A 88 2.38 7.83 -13.82
N GLN A 89 3.53 8.49 -13.68
CA GLN A 89 4.14 8.74 -12.37
C GLN A 89 3.61 10.02 -11.74
N GLY A 90 3.41 9.98 -10.41
CA GLY A 90 2.96 11.16 -9.68
C GLY A 90 3.17 11.06 -8.18
N THR A 91 3.17 12.23 -7.55
CA THR A 91 3.24 12.41 -6.10
C THR A 91 1.93 13.00 -5.60
N TYR A 92 1.31 12.33 -4.64
CA TYR A 92 0.14 12.85 -3.92
C TYR A 92 0.52 13.11 -2.47
N THR A 93 0.27 14.32 -1.99
CA THR A 93 0.51 14.73 -0.60
C THR A 93 -0.81 15.08 0.05
N PHE A 94 -1.04 14.58 1.26
CA PHE A 94 -2.21 14.84 2.08
C PHE A 94 -1.91 15.92 3.12
N PRO A 95 -2.90 16.68 3.60
CA PRO A 95 -2.72 17.64 4.69
C PRO A 95 -2.24 17.02 5.99
N SER A 96 -2.54 15.73 6.21
CA SER A 96 -2.05 14.95 7.35
C SER A 96 -0.52 14.78 7.37
N GLY A 97 0.15 15.03 6.23
CA GLY A 97 1.56 14.70 6.01
C GLY A 97 1.79 13.35 5.36
N ASP A 98 0.74 12.57 5.13
CA ASP A 98 0.83 11.34 4.33
C ASP A 98 1.26 11.66 2.91
N LYS A 99 1.98 10.74 2.27
CA LYS A 99 2.48 10.93 0.92
C LYS A 99 2.47 9.63 0.13
N TYR A 100 2.01 9.68 -1.10
CA TYR A 100 2.17 8.62 -2.09
C TYR A 100 3.08 9.10 -3.22
N ILE A 101 4.01 8.26 -3.64
CA ILE A 101 4.85 8.44 -4.83
C ILE A 101 4.79 7.16 -5.63
N GLY A 102 4.32 7.21 -6.87
CA GLY A 102 4.22 6.00 -7.69
C GLY A 102 3.38 6.14 -8.92
N ALA A 103 3.01 4.98 -9.46
CA ALA A 103 2.24 4.85 -10.68
C ALA A 103 0.75 5.11 -10.48
N TRP A 104 0.15 5.75 -11.48
CA TRP A 104 -1.27 6.08 -11.56
C TRP A 104 -1.84 5.60 -12.89
N LYS A 105 -3.06 5.11 -12.85
CA LYS A 105 -3.83 4.73 -14.02
C LYS A 105 -5.29 5.09 -13.79
N ASP A 106 -5.87 5.83 -14.74
CA ASP A 106 -7.28 6.23 -14.71
C ASP A 106 -7.72 6.79 -13.35
N GLY A 107 -6.92 7.75 -12.82
CA GLY A 107 -7.14 8.43 -11.55
C GLY A 107 -6.81 7.62 -10.28
N LYS A 108 -6.44 6.33 -10.38
CA LYS A 108 -6.17 5.42 -9.25
C LYS A 108 -4.68 5.08 -9.14
N ARG A 109 -4.23 4.74 -7.93
CA ARG A 109 -2.90 4.14 -7.73
C ARG A 109 -2.94 2.73 -8.34
N ASP A 110 -2.09 2.48 -9.34
CA ASP A 110 -2.02 1.22 -10.08
C ASP A 110 -0.59 1.03 -10.61
N GLY A 111 0.06 -0.08 -10.25
CA GLY A 111 1.48 -0.33 -10.47
C GLY A 111 2.31 -0.10 -9.20
N ARG A 112 3.62 0.11 -9.34
CA ARG A 112 4.52 0.27 -8.18
C ARG A 112 4.45 1.65 -7.56
N GLY A 113 4.50 1.69 -6.22
CA GLY A 113 4.50 2.95 -5.47
C GLY A 113 4.95 2.81 -4.03
N ILE A 114 5.17 3.97 -3.42
CA ILE A 114 5.57 4.13 -2.03
C ILE A 114 4.52 5.00 -1.35
N TYR A 115 3.92 4.50 -0.28
CA TYR A 115 3.09 5.27 0.63
C TYR A 115 3.81 5.46 1.95
N THR A 116 3.96 6.70 2.37
CA THR A 116 4.52 7.06 3.67
C THR A 116 3.42 7.74 4.48
N PHE A 117 3.07 7.14 5.59
CA PHE A 117 2.14 7.71 6.55
C PHE A 117 2.82 8.78 7.41
N ALA A 118 2.08 9.76 7.88
CA ALA A 118 2.60 10.82 8.76
C ALA A 118 3.25 10.29 10.06
N ASN A 119 2.78 9.12 10.54
CA ASN A 119 3.36 8.42 11.69
C ASN A 119 4.63 7.63 11.37
N GLY A 120 5.16 7.73 10.14
CA GLY A 120 6.39 7.09 9.70
C GLY A 120 6.25 5.64 9.21
N ILE A 121 5.06 5.05 9.24
CA ILE A 121 4.83 3.76 8.58
C ILE A 121 5.05 3.95 7.07
N LYS A 122 5.76 3.01 6.44
CA LYS A 122 6.03 3.03 4.99
C LYS A 122 5.59 1.72 4.36
N TYR A 123 4.80 1.80 3.31
CA TYR A 123 4.56 0.70 2.38
C TYR A 123 5.26 0.98 1.06
N GLU A 124 5.95 -0.02 0.52
CA GLU A 124 6.60 0.01 -0.79
C GLU A 124 6.26 -1.28 -1.53
N GLY A 125 5.52 -1.17 -2.63
CA GLY A 125 5.05 -2.36 -3.33
C GLY A 125 4.12 -2.05 -4.49
N GLU A 126 3.39 -3.09 -4.88
CA GLU A 126 2.44 -3.04 -5.98
C GLU A 126 1.07 -2.56 -5.51
N TYR A 127 0.39 -1.83 -6.39
CA TYR A 127 -0.97 -1.32 -6.22
C TYR A 127 -1.84 -1.79 -7.37
N LYS A 128 -3.09 -2.07 -7.08
CA LYS A 128 -4.14 -2.32 -8.05
C LYS A 128 -5.42 -1.63 -7.62
N ASN A 129 -5.92 -0.70 -8.43
CA ASN A 129 -7.14 0.06 -8.13
C ASN A 129 -7.17 0.61 -6.68
N ASP A 130 -6.11 1.33 -6.28
CA ASP A 130 -5.89 1.91 -4.95
C ASP A 130 -5.60 0.93 -3.80
N ASN A 131 -5.67 -0.39 -4.00
CA ASN A 131 -5.35 -1.40 -2.99
C ASN A 131 -3.89 -1.86 -3.10
N TRP A 132 -3.28 -2.24 -1.96
CA TRP A 132 -2.03 -2.99 -1.95
C TRP A 132 -2.31 -4.39 -2.52
N GLU A 133 -1.50 -4.77 -3.50
CA GLU A 133 -1.66 -6.01 -4.26
C GLU A 133 -0.28 -6.55 -4.66
N GLY A 134 -0.17 -7.85 -4.99
CA GLY A 134 1.08 -8.43 -5.47
C GLY A 134 2.19 -8.47 -4.41
N GLN A 135 3.39 -8.02 -4.74
CA GLN A 135 4.53 -8.03 -3.82
C GLN A 135 4.75 -6.66 -3.17
N GLY A 136 5.01 -6.66 -1.87
CA GLY A 136 5.25 -5.41 -1.16
C GLY A 136 5.95 -5.58 0.19
N THR A 137 6.44 -4.45 0.70
CA THR A 137 7.09 -4.35 2.00
C THR A 137 6.39 -3.28 2.82
N ILE A 138 5.96 -3.62 4.03
CA ILE A 138 5.60 -2.62 5.05
C ILE A 138 6.69 -2.56 6.11
N THR A 139 7.05 -1.35 6.51
CA THR A 139 7.99 -1.07 7.59
C THR A 139 7.32 -0.13 8.59
N ILE A 140 7.35 -0.50 9.86
CA ILE A 140 6.79 0.28 10.97
C ILE A 140 7.94 0.93 11.74
N PRO A 141 7.82 2.17 12.25
CA PRO A 141 8.93 2.89 12.92
C PRO A 141 9.54 2.15 14.11
N ASN A 142 8.77 1.29 14.79
CA ASN A 142 9.29 0.44 15.86
C ASN A 142 10.18 -0.71 15.35
N GLY A 143 10.44 -0.79 14.05
CA GLY A 143 11.32 -1.76 13.40
C GLY A 143 10.66 -3.07 12.96
N VAL A 144 9.36 -3.23 13.17
CA VAL A 144 8.62 -4.37 12.58
C VAL A 144 8.57 -4.21 11.06
N LYS A 145 8.86 -5.30 10.34
CA LYS A 145 8.85 -5.32 8.88
C LYS A 145 8.20 -6.59 8.36
N TYR A 146 7.35 -6.46 7.35
CA TYR A 146 6.86 -7.57 6.55
C TYR A 146 7.28 -7.38 5.09
N ILE A 147 7.71 -8.46 4.45
CA ILE A 147 8.03 -8.54 3.02
C ILE A 147 7.30 -9.76 2.47
N GLY A 148 6.44 -9.59 1.48
CA GLY A 148 5.70 -10.72 0.92
C GLY A 148 4.52 -10.33 0.07
N GLY A 149 3.61 -11.30 -0.08
CA GLY A 149 2.39 -11.16 -0.86
C GLY A 149 1.33 -10.31 -0.19
N TRP A 150 0.58 -9.59 -1.01
CA TRP A 150 -0.53 -8.72 -0.61
C TRP A 150 -1.74 -9.00 -1.48
N LYS A 151 -2.91 -8.99 -0.88
CA LYS A 151 -4.20 -9.09 -1.57
C LYS A 151 -5.21 -8.19 -0.86
N GLU A 152 -5.83 -7.27 -1.62
CA GLU A 152 -6.84 -6.34 -1.10
C GLU A 152 -6.39 -5.60 0.18
N GLY A 153 -5.10 -5.18 0.23
CA GLY A 153 -4.53 -4.45 1.37
C GLY A 153 -4.20 -5.29 2.60
N LYS A 154 -4.17 -6.62 2.48
CA LYS A 154 -3.82 -7.55 3.56
C LYS A 154 -2.64 -8.43 3.15
N GLU A 155 -1.82 -8.82 4.13
CA GLU A 155 -0.78 -9.84 3.94
C GLU A 155 -1.45 -11.16 3.52
N ASN A 156 -0.99 -11.72 2.40
CA ASN A 156 -1.56 -12.92 1.79
C ASN A 156 -0.52 -13.64 0.92
N GLY A 157 -0.50 -14.97 0.96
CA GLY A 157 0.53 -15.77 0.29
C GLY A 157 1.82 -15.84 1.10
N TYR A 158 2.95 -16.14 0.44
CA TYR A 158 4.22 -16.29 1.13
C TYR A 158 4.82 -14.94 1.53
N GLY A 159 5.39 -14.89 2.76
CA GLY A 159 6.04 -13.69 3.27
C GLY A 159 6.98 -13.93 4.45
N ILE A 160 7.72 -12.88 4.79
CA ILE A 160 8.65 -12.85 5.93
C ILE A 160 8.29 -11.66 6.82
N MET A 161 7.98 -11.94 8.07
CA MET A 161 7.77 -10.92 9.11
C MET A 161 8.95 -10.95 10.08
N THR A 162 9.50 -9.80 10.38
CA THR A 162 10.58 -9.62 11.36
C THR A 162 10.23 -8.53 12.37
N ALA A 163 10.62 -8.73 13.62
CA ALA A 163 10.47 -7.75 14.68
C ALA A 163 11.83 -7.42 15.33
N PRO A 164 12.03 -6.21 15.90
CA PRO A 164 13.30 -5.77 16.49
C PRO A 164 13.79 -6.65 17.63
N ASN A 165 12.87 -7.29 18.33
CA ASN A 165 13.18 -8.22 19.42
C ASN A 165 13.73 -9.56 18.93
N GLY A 166 13.96 -9.73 17.61
CA GLY A 166 14.53 -10.94 17.01
C GLY A 166 13.51 -12.01 16.61
N HIS A 167 12.21 -11.77 16.81
CA HIS A 167 11.19 -12.68 16.26
C HIS A 167 11.21 -12.63 14.73
N LYS A 168 11.21 -13.80 14.09
CA LYS A 168 11.07 -13.94 12.63
C LYS A 168 10.08 -15.04 12.32
N TYR A 169 9.07 -14.71 11.53
CA TYR A 169 8.21 -15.69 10.88
C TYR A 169 8.47 -15.68 9.36
N GLU A 170 8.51 -16.85 8.77
CA GLU A 170 8.72 -17.07 7.34
C GLU A 170 7.80 -18.19 6.89
N GLY A 171 6.81 -17.88 6.03
CA GLY A 171 5.80 -18.84 5.63
C GLY A 171 4.60 -18.21 4.97
N GLU A 172 3.51 -18.95 4.93
CA GLU A 172 2.27 -18.51 4.32
C GLU A 172 1.47 -17.61 5.25
N PHE A 173 0.78 -16.64 4.65
CA PHE A 173 -0.15 -15.73 5.30
C PHE A 173 -1.52 -15.81 4.62
N LYS A 174 -2.56 -15.65 5.38
CA LYS A 174 -3.93 -15.46 4.92
C LYS A 174 -4.59 -14.40 5.78
N ASP A 175 -5.11 -13.35 5.16
CA ASP A 175 -5.81 -12.24 5.83
C ASP A 175 -5.03 -11.70 7.05
N LYS A 176 -3.72 -11.41 6.89
CA LYS A 176 -2.78 -10.89 7.92
C LYS A 176 -2.32 -11.90 8.97
N LYS A 177 -2.74 -13.15 8.91
CA LYS A 177 -2.39 -14.19 9.90
C LYS A 177 -1.51 -15.26 9.27
N ALA A 178 -0.57 -15.81 10.07
CA ALA A 178 0.16 -17.01 9.69
C ALA A 178 -0.83 -18.13 9.37
N HIS A 179 -0.60 -18.82 8.26
CA HIS A 179 -1.47 -19.88 7.75
C HIS A 179 -0.64 -20.87 6.94
N GLY A 180 -1.15 -22.12 6.68
CA GLY A 180 -0.43 -23.09 5.88
C GLY A 180 0.92 -23.48 6.50
N GLN A 181 1.96 -23.56 5.68
CA GLN A 181 3.29 -23.95 6.14
C GLN A 181 4.12 -22.73 6.55
N GLY A 182 4.82 -22.81 7.68
CA GLY A 182 5.66 -21.72 8.14
C GLY A 182 6.69 -22.09 9.19
N LYS A 183 7.68 -21.19 9.34
CA LYS A 183 8.76 -21.30 10.31
C LYS A 183 8.80 -20.05 11.18
N LEU A 184 8.68 -20.23 12.48
CA LEU A 184 8.91 -19.21 13.50
C LEU A 184 10.30 -19.40 14.11
N SER A 185 11.05 -18.31 14.23
CA SER A 185 12.30 -18.28 15.00
C SER A 185 12.15 -17.26 16.12
N LEU A 186 12.45 -17.67 17.34
CA LEU A 186 12.37 -16.83 18.54
C LEU A 186 13.76 -16.34 18.96
N PRO A 187 13.85 -15.20 19.68
CA PRO A 187 15.12 -14.60 20.11
C PRO A 187 15.93 -15.50 21.03
N ASP A 188 15.27 -16.37 21.80
CA ASP A 188 15.89 -17.32 22.70
C ASP A 188 16.45 -18.57 21.99
N GLY A 189 16.37 -18.60 20.65
CA GLY A 189 16.87 -19.69 19.82
C GLY A 189 15.86 -20.80 19.53
N ARG A 190 14.70 -20.82 20.18
CA ARG A 190 13.63 -21.76 19.84
C ARG A 190 13.14 -21.54 18.42
N LYS A 191 12.75 -22.62 17.74
CA LYS A 191 12.23 -22.61 16.38
C LYS A 191 11.04 -23.55 16.26
N TYR A 192 10.00 -23.10 15.59
CA TYR A 192 8.91 -23.98 15.16
C TYR A 192 8.88 -24.03 13.62
N THR A 193 8.68 -25.23 13.08
CA THR A 193 8.44 -25.43 11.65
C THR A 193 7.27 -26.39 11.51
N GLY A 194 6.23 -25.99 10.80
CA GLY A 194 5.02 -26.81 10.68
C GLY A 194 3.83 -26.02 10.16
N GLU A 195 2.67 -26.57 10.45
CA GLU A 195 1.39 -26.04 10.02
C GLU A 195 0.90 -24.91 10.94
N TRP A 196 0.22 -23.95 10.32
CA TRP A 196 -0.34 -22.75 10.96
C TRP A 196 -1.78 -22.55 10.52
N LYS A 197 -2.62 -22.14 11.45
CA LYS A 197 -4.01 -21.76 11.18
C LYS A 197 -4.41 -20.58 12.04
N GLU A 198 -4.91 -19.51 11.38
CA GLU A 198 -5.37 -18.29 12.06
C GLU A 198 -4.32 -17.66 13.01
N GLY A 199 -3.03 -17.80 12.69
CA GLY A 199 -1.92 -17.26 13.46
C GLY A 199 -1.40 -18.16 14.57
N LYS A 200 -1.91 -19.39 14.71
CA LYS A 200 -1.53 -20.37 15.73
C LYS A 200 -0.85 -21.59 15.12
N MET A 201 0.05 -22.22 15.89
CA MET A 201 0.59 -23.54 15.55
C MET A 201 -0.57 -24.55 15.60
N GLU A 202 -0.79 -25.25 14.49
CA GLU A 202 -1.92 -26.16 14.30
C GLU A 202 -1.48 -27.28 13.35
N GLY A 203 -1.91 -28.54 13.59
CA GLY A 203 -1.52 -29.67 12.75
C GLY A 203 -0.09 -30.14 12.98
N GLN A 204 0.55 -30.69 11.95
CA GLN A 204 1.88 -31.32 12.09
C GLN A 204 2.99 -30.27 12.18
N GLY A 205 3.91 -30.48 13.14
CA GLY A 205 5.02 -29.56 13.32
C GLY A 205 6.17 -30.11 14.16
N THR A 206 7.23 -29.31 14.20
CA THR A 206 8.42 -29.57 15.03
C THR A 206 8.81 -28.29 15.76
N LEU A 207 8.77 -28.32 17.07
CA LEU A 207 9.35 -27.28 17.93
C LEU A 207 10.74 -27.74 18.36
N THR A 208 11.76 -26.92 18.14
CA THR A 208 13.15 -27.20 18.49
C THR A 208 13.62 -26.20 19.53
N SER A 209 14.19 -26.67 20.62
CA SER A 209 14.84 -25.85 21.65
C SER A 209 16.24 -25.38 21.19
N PRO A 210 16.83 -24.34 21.84
CA PRO A 210 18.19 -23.89 21.55
C PRO A 210 19.24 -25.00 21.71
N GLU A 211 19.03 -25.93 22.67
CA GLU A 211 19.90 -27.03 22.97
C GLU A 211 19.72 -28.21 22.00
N GLY A 212 18.74 -28.15 21.08
CA GLY A 212 18.50 -29.16 20.07
C GLY A 212 17.45 -30.23 20.44
N ARG A 213 16.81 -30.16 21.60
CA ARG A 213 15.64 -31.01 21.90
C ARG A 213 14.50 -30.67 20.95
N LYS A 214 13.65 -31.66 20.63
CA LYS A 214 12.56 -31.52 19.68
C LYS A 214 11.24 -32.04 20.25
N VAL A 215 10.16 -31.30 19.99
CA VAL A 215 8.79 -31.79 20.16
C VAL A 215 8.21 -31.96 18.75
N VAL A 216 7.84 -33.17 18.38
CA VAL A 216 7.43 -33.51 16.99
C VAL A 216 6.04 -34.15 17.02
N GLY A 217 5.15 -33.71 16.18
CA GLY A 217 3.80 -34.27 16.03
C GLY A 217 2.75 -33.22 15.83
N GLU A 218 1.55 -33.50 16.31
CA GLU A 218 0.39 -32.65 16.16
C GLU A 218 0.35 -31.57 17.24
N PHE A 219 0.18 -30.33 16.79
CA PHE A 219 -0.04 -29.13 17.63
C PHE A 219 -1.50 -28.69 17.49
N LYS A 220 -2.05 -28.10 18.54
CA LYS A 220 -3.39 -27.50 18.56
C LYS A 220 -3.40 -26.26 19.42
N GLU A 221 -3.86 -25.13 18.84
CA GLU A 221 -3.96 -23.84 19.55
C GLU A 221 -2.64 -23.48 20.28
N ASP A 222 -1.50 -23.59 19.56
CA ASP A 222 -0.13 -23.32 20.05
C ASP A 222 0.43 -24.32 21.08
N GLN A 223 -0.29 -25.39 21.39
CA GLN A 223 0.14 -26.39 22.38
C GLN A 223 0.47 -27.73 21.70
N PRO A 224 1.45 -28.49 22.22
CA PRO A 224 1.62 -29.90 21.88
C PRO A 224 0.31 -30.66 22.14
N TRP A 225 -0.19 -31.42 21.16
CA TRP A 225 -1.45 -32.16 21.30
C TRP A 225 -1.24 -33.66 21.30
N ASN A 226 -0.73 -34.20 20.19
CA ASN A 226 -0.27 -35.59 20.05
C ASN A 226 1.16 -35.53 19.54
N THR A 227 2.13 -35.43 20.44
CA THR A 227 3.55 -35.22 20.10
C THR A 227 4.46 -36.13 20.91
N LYS A 228 5.68 -36.35 20.38
CA LYS A 228 6.80 -36.94 21.11
C LYS A 228 7.88 -35.91 21.33
N GLU A 229 8.47 -35.95 22.54
CA GLU A 229 9.63 -35.14 22.88
C GLU A 229 10.89 -36.01 22.78
N TYR A 230 11.92 -35.43 22.14
CA TYR A 230 13.22 -36.09 21.91
C TYR A 230 14.35 -35.28 22.55
N ASP A 231 15.30 -35.94 23.14
CA ASP A 231 16.59 -35.37 23.54
C ASP A 231 17.46 -35.04 22.30
N ILE A 232 18.70 -34.55 22.57
CA ILE A 232 19.67 -34.23 21.51
C ILE A 232 20.20 -35.44 20.76
N ASP A 233 20.16 -36.63 21.40
CA ASP A 233 20.62 -37.89 20.84
C ASP A 233 19.49 -38.64 20.08
N GLY A 234 18.26 -38.10 20.13
CA GLY A 234 17.08 -38.63 19.44
C GLY A 234 16.31 -39.68 20.27
N ASN A 235 16.58 -39.82 21.57
CA ASN A 235 15.80 -40.69 22.44
C ASN A 235 14.49 -40.01 22.85
N ILE A 236 13.41 -40.77 22.94
CA ILE A 236 12.11 -40.24 23.43
C ILE A 236 12.22 -40.04 24.94
N ILE A 237 11.94 -38.83 25.40
CA ILE A 237 11.98 -38.41 26.80
C ILE A 237 10.61 -37.97 27.33
N GLY A 238 9.60 -37.87 26.47
CA GLY A 238 8.23 -37.52 26.82
C GLY A 238 7.25 -37.74 25.67
N GLU A 239 5.98 -37.84 25.99
CA GLU A 239 4.89 -38.02 25.03
C GLU A 239 3.67 -37.22 25.49
N TRP A 240 3.05 -36.48 24.56
CA TRP A 240 1.81 -35.78 24.80
C TRP A 240 0.69 -36.52 24.08
N ILE A 241 -0.40 -36.79 24.78
CA ILE A 241 -1.62 -37.42 24.23
C ILE A 241 -2.82 -36.55 24.61
N ASN A 242 -3.53 -36.03 23.59
CA ASN A 242 -4.66 -35.12 23.77
C ASN A 242 -4.32 -33.89 24.63
N GLY A 243 -3.10 -33.35 24.50
CA GLY A 243 -2.62 -32.19 25.23
C GLY A 243 -2.14 -32.46 26.67
N GLU A 244 -2.09 -33.70 27.12
CA GLU A 244 -1.63 -34.10 28.44
C GLU A 244 -0.27 -34.82 28.33
N LEU A 245 0.72 -34.38 29.13
CA LEU A 245 2.04 -35.02 29.20
C LEU A 245 1.91 -36.37 29.94
N GLN A 246 2.26 -37.43 29.26
CA GLN A 246 2.31 -38.74 29.83
C GLN A 246 3.59 -38.90 30.66
N LYS A 247 3.47 -39.43 31.87
CA LYS A 247 4.58 -39.67 32.82
C LYS A 247 5.22 -41.01 32.59
#